data_af51472484c1b605139fd3f8570b828a
#
_entry.id   af51472484c1b605139fd3f8570b828a
#
_cell.length_a   1.000
_cell.length_b   1.000
_cell.length_c   1.000
_cell.angle_alpha   90.00
_cell.angle_beta   90.00
_cell.angle_gamma   90.00
#
_symmetry.space_group_name_H-M   'P 1'
#
loop_
_entity.id
_entity.type
_entity.pdbx_description
1 polymer ?
#
loop_
_entity_poly.entity_id
_entity_poly.type
_entity_poly.pdbx_seq_one_letter_code
_entity_poly.pdbx_strand_id
1 'polypeptide(L)'
;MKNKIINLRNIDLFSLAKDVISSWWIIVMVAAAGVMFTHAYISTTYVPEYTSTGIYVVTPKQSTGYVYTNKIFAQNVVEIFQNLMNSDIMNNKIKEDLHVSSLDATMNVSLIEETNLMKISVTSKDPILSFKTVGAIMD
;
A
#
# COMPACT_ATOMS: atom_id res chain seq x y z
N MET A 1 -1.94 41.62 -41.66
CA MET A 1 -1.52 40.27 -41.23
C MET A 1 -2.11 39.26 -42.20
N LYS A 2 -1.27 38.60 -43.04
CA LYS A 2 -1.75 37.61 -44.03
C LYS A 2 -1.99 36.29 -43.28
N ASN A 3 -3.25 35.88 -43.14
CA ASN A 3 -3.60 34.55 -42.66
C ASN A 3 -3.11 33.52 -43.68
N LYS A 4 -2.02 32.84 -43.35
CA LYS A 4 -1.50 31.69 -44.10
C LYS A 4 -2.44 30.52 -43.82
N ILE A 5 -3.45 30.34 -44.66
CA ILE A 5 -4.34 29.17 -44.61
C ILE A 5 -3.47 27.97 -44.97
N ILE A 6 -3.18 27.13 -44.01
CA ILE A 6 -2.46 25.86 -44.22
C ILE A 6 -3.40 24.96 -45.01
N ASN A 7 -3.06 24.73 -46.28
CA ASN A 7 -3.84 23.91 -47.19
C ASN A 7 -3.51 22.42 -46.90
N LEU A 8 -4.27 21.81 -46.02
CA LEU A 8 -4.10 20.40 -45.56
C LEU A 8 -4.23 19.35 -46.68
N ARG A 9 -4.69 19.82 -47.89
CA ARG A 9 -4.96 18.93 -49.03
C ARG A 9 -3.69 18.47 -49.76
N ASN A 10 -2.52 19.08 -49.50
CA ASN A 10 -1.24 18.77 -50.15
C ASN A 10 -0.17 18.32 -49.14
N ILE A 11 -0.57 17.68 -48.05
CA ILE A 11 0.40 17.05 -47.19
C ILE A 11 0.82 15.74 -47.83
N ASP A 12 2.02 15.74 -48.41
CA ASP A 12 2.64 14.52 -48.92
C ASP A 12 3.04 13.63 -47.73
N LEU A 13 2.24 12.59 -47.48
CA LEU A 13 2.45 11.63 -46.41
C LEU A 13 3.85 10.98 -46.46
N PHE A 14 4.41 10.83 -47.67
CA PHE A 14 5.73 10.29 -47.86
C PHE A 14 6.84 11.23 -47.39
N SER A 15 6.67 12.54 -47.67
CA SER A 15 7.59 13.58 -47.17
C SER A 15 7.53 13.66 -45.66
N LEU A 16 6.32 13.62 -45.06
CA LEU A 16 6.13 13.63 -43.61
C LEU A 16 6.80 12.41 -42.95
N ALA A 17 6.62 11.22 -43.50
CA ALA A 17 7.26 10.00 -43.01
C ALA A 17 8.80 10.09 -43.09
N LYS A 18 9.34 10.63 -44.17
CA LYS A 18 10.77 10.87 -44.34
C LYS A 18 11.32 11.83 -43.27
N ASP A 19 10.60 12.92 -43.01
CA ASP A 19 11.00 13.93 -42.02
C ASP A 19 10.97 13.36 -40.59
N VAL A 20 9.99 12.53 -40.26
CA VAL A 20 9.92 11.82 -38.98
C VAL A 20 11.08 10.85 -38.85
N ILE A 21 11.37 10.07 -39.89
CA ILE A 21 12.50 9.12 -39.88
C ILE A 21 13.84 9.87 -39.80
N SER A 22 13.98 10.99 -40.48
CA SER A 22 15.18 11.84 -40.41
C SER A 22 15.39 12.45 -39.02
N SER A 23 14.30 12.70 -38.30
CA SER A 23 14.31 13.31 -36.96
C SER A 23 14.22 12.30 -35.80
N TRP A 24 14.46 11.01 -36.07
CA TRP A 24 14.37 9.94 -35.07
C TRP A 24 15.18 10.22 -33.78
N TRP A 25 16.30 10.92 -33.93
CA TRP A 25 17.13 11.35 -32.80
C TRP A 25 16.35 12.21 -31.79
N ILE A 26 15.48 13.08 -32.27
CA ILE A 26 14.63 13.93 -31.41
C ILE A 26 13.68 13.05 -30.61
N ILE A 27 13.09 12.03 -31.25
CA ILE A 27 12.17 11.09 -30.60
C ILE A 27 12.90 10.33 -29.48
N VAL A 28 14.13 9.86 -29.76
CA VAL A 28 14.96 9.17 -28.76
C VAL A 28 15.34 10.09 -27.61
N MET A 29 15.71 11.34 -27.88
CA MET A 29 16.03 12.33 -26.84
C MET A 29 14.82 12.63 -25.94
N VAL A 30 13.65 12.82 -26.53
CA VAL A 30 12.41 13.07 -25.77
C VAL A 30 12.02 11.85 -24.93
N ALA A 31 12.14 10.64 -25.48
CA ALA A 31 11.89 9.41 -24.75
C ALA A 31 12.87 9.23 -23.59
N ALA A 32 14.16 9.48 -23.81
CA ALA A 32 15.17 9.39 -22.74
C ALA A 32 14.92 10.42 -21.63
N ALA A 33 14.57 11.67 -22.00
CA ALA A 33 14.21 12.69 -21.04
C ALA A 33 12.97 12.27 -20.22
N GLY A 34 11.95 11.70 -20.85
CA GLY A 34 10.74 11.18 -20.17
C GLY A 34 11.07 10.10 -19.16
N VAL A 35 11.92 9.13 -19.53
CA VAL A 35 12.36 8.07 -18.61
C VAL A 35 13.13 8.65 -17.42
N MET A 36 14.04 9.58 -17.65
CA MET A 36 14.81 10.22 -16.58
C MET A 36 13.89 11.00 -15.62
N PHE A 37 12.94 11.77 -16.14
CA PHE A 37 11.98 12.50 -15.34
C PHE A 37 11.10 11.56 -14.50
N THR A 38 10.60 10.49 -15.11
CA THR A 38 9.76 9.50 -14.41
C THR A 38 10.55 8.79 -13.32
N HIS A 39 11.79 8.40 -13.61
CA HIS A 39 12.65 7.75 -12.62
C HIS A 39 12.96 8.69 -11.44
N ALA A 40 13.32 9.94 -11.71
CA ALA A 40 13.57 10.93 -10.66
C ALA A 40 12.32 11.18 -9.79
N TYR A 41 11.14 11.30 -10.42
CA TYR A 41 9.87 11.48 -9.71
C TYR A 41 9.54 10.28 -8.81
N ILE A 42 9.64 9.06 -9.33
CA ILE A 42 9.37 7.84 -8.56
C ILE A 42 10.37 7.72 -7.40
N SER A 43 11.65 7.95 -7.66
CA SER A 43 12.71 7.82 -6.65
C SER A 43 12.53 8.79 -5.47
N THR A 44 11.94 9.97 -5.69
CA THR A 44 11.69 10.96 -4.63
C THR A 44 10.34 10.80 -3.93
N THR A 45 9.35 10.21 -4.61
CA THR A 45 7.98 10.15 -4.10
C THR A 45 7.61 8.77 -3.55
N TYR A 46 8.25 7.70 -4.05
CA TYR A 46 7.95 6.35 -3.62
C TYR A 46 8.62 6.01 -2.29
N VAL A 47 7.81 5.87 -1.26
CA VAL A 47 8.23 5.34 0.05
C VAL A 47 7.70 3.90 0.14
N PRO A 48 8.57 2.88 0.14
CA PRO A 48 8.11 1.50 0.28
C PRO A 48 7.48 1.29 1.66
N GLU A 49 6.34 0.60 1.70
CA GLU A 49 5.69 0.16 2.92
C GLU A 49 5.66 -1.36 2.96
N TYR A 50 5.97 -1.91 4.14
CA TYR A 50 6.03 -3.34 4.38
C TYR A 50 4.94 -3.73 5.36
N THR A 51 4.11 -4.70 5.00
CA THR A 51 3.03 -5.19 5.84
C THR A 51 3.31 -6.60 6.30
N SER A 52 3.39 -6.78 7.60
CA SER A 52 3.42 -8.11 8.26
C SER A 52 2.04 -8.45 8.80
N THR A 53 1.67 -9.71 8.74
CA THR A 53 0.33 -10.17 9.10
C THR A 53 0.38 -11.38 10.03
N GLY A 54 -0.38 -11.31 11.13
CA GLY A 54 -0.69 -12.42 12.02
C GLY A 54 -2.16 -12.82 11.91
N ILE A 55 -2.46 -14.11 12.02
CA ILE A 55 -3.84 -14.64 11.98
C ILE A 55 -4.14 -15.40 13.24
N TYR A 56 -5.29 -15.11 13.85
CA TYR A 56 -5.79 -15.76 15.05
C TYR A 56 -7.16 -16.38 14.81
N VAL A 57 -7.41 -17.50 15.47
CA VAL A 57 -8.75 -18.10 15.54
C VAL A 57 -9.47 -17.53 16.75
N VAL A 58 -10.60 -16.90 16.55
CA VAL A 58 -11.46 -16.38 17.63
C VAL A 58 -12.53 -17.41 17.93
N THR A 59 -12.42 -18.05 19.10
CA THR A 59 -13.42 -19.03 19.56
C THR A 59 -13.97 -18.64 20.93
N PRO A 60 -15.30 -18.61 21.12
CA PRO A 60 -15.88 -18.43 22.44
C PRO A 60 -15.59 -19.65 23.32
N LYS A 61 -15.27 -19.41 24.58
CA LYS A 61 -14.89 -20.44 25.57
C LYS A 61 -16.00 -21.47 25.84
N GLN A 62 -17.25 -21.14 25.53
CA GLN A 62 -18.42 -22.01 25.64
C GLN A 62 -19.23 -21.90 24.34
N SER A 63 -18.93 -22.74 23.35
CA SER A 63 -19.77 -22.82 22.15
C SER A 63 -20.51 -24.15 22.10
N THR A 64 -21.72 -24.16 22.63
CA THR A 64 -22.77 -25.11 22.28
C THR A 64 -23.74 -24.51 21.21
N GLY A 65 -23.37 -23.42 20.56
CA GLY A 65 -24.26 -22.64 19.72
C GLY A 65 -23.71 -22.37 18.33
N TYR A 66 -24.67 -22.27 17.43
CA TYR A 66 -24.60 -22.03 15.99
C TYR A 66 -23.48 -21.13 15.48
N VAL A 67 -22.99 -21.41 14.27
CA VAL A 67 -21.99 -20.65 13.49
C VAL A 67 -22.24 -19.13 13.47
N TYR A 68 -23.49 -18.70 13.53
CA TYR A 68 -23.89 -17.28 13.53
C TYR A 68 -23.47 -16.54 14.82
N THR A 69 -23.56 -17.19 15.96
CA THR A 69 -23.16 -16.62 17.26
C THR A 69 -21.65 -16.40 17.31
N ASN A 70 -20.88 -17.28 16.66
CA ASN A 70 -19.44 -17.16 16.58
C ASN A 70 -19.00 -15.97 15.71
N LYS A 71 -19.74 -15.64 14.65
CA LYS A 71 -19.46 -14.48 13.79
C LYS A 71 -19.64 -13.16 14.53
N ILE A 72 -20.78 -12.98 15.22
CA ILE A 72 -21.05 -11.77 15.99
C ILE A 72 -20.03 -11.61 17.12
N PHE A 73 -19.69 -12.70 17.81
CA PHE A 73 -18.66 -12.69 18.85
C PHE A 73 -17.32 -12.29 18.27
N ALA A 74 -16.90 -12.88 17.14
CA ALA A 74 -15.65 -12.55 16.47
C ALA A 74 -15.61 -11.08 16.01
N GLN A 75 -16.71 -10.53 15.52
CA GLN A 75 -16.81 -9.10 15.16
C GLN A 75 -16.60 -8.19 16.36
N ASN A 76 -17.26 -8.48 17.49
CA ASN A 76 -17.10 -7.70 18.72
C ASN A 76 -15.66 -7.77 19.25
N VAL A 77 -15.03 -8.96 19.21
CA VAL A 77 -13.63 -9.13 19.60
C VAL A 77 -12.71 -8.31 18.70
N VAL A 78 -12.90 -8.34 17.39
CA VAL A 78 -12.11 -7.55 16.43
C VAL A 78 -12.24 -6.04 16.72
N GLU A 79 -13.43 -5.54 17.01
CA GLU A 79 -13.66 -4.13 17.35
C GLU A 79 -12.92 -3.74 18.65
N ILE A 80 -13.00 -4.58 19.67
CA ILE A 80 -12.26 -4.37 20.94
C ILE A 80 -10.75 -4.35 20.69
N PHE A 81 -10.24 -5.31 19.91
CA PHE A 81 -8.82 -5.37 19.57
C PHE A 81 -8.38 -4.18 18.73
N GLN A 82 -9.19 -3.72 17.77
CA GLN A 82 -8.89 -2.53 16.97
C GLN A 82 -8.74 -1.29 17.86
N ASN A 83 -9.65 -1.12 18.82
CA ASN A 83 -9.59 -0.02 19.77
C ASN A 83 -8.38 -0.13 20.70
N LEU A 84 -8.04 -1.34 21.14
CA LEU A 84 -6.88 -1.60 21.99
C LEU A 84 -5.56 -1.31 21.24
N MET A 85 -5.43 -1.76 19.98
CA MET A 85 -4.24 -1.53 19.15
C MET A 85 -4.00 -0.04 18.88
N ASN A 86 -5.07 0.76 18.80
CA ASN A 86 -4.97 2.21 18.61
C ASN A 86 -4.78 2.98 19.92
N SER A 87 -4.73 2.30 21.05
CA SER A 87 -4.55 2.95 22.36
C SER A 87 -3.08 3.28 22.63
N ASP A 88 -2.86 4.38 23.37
CA ASP A 88 -1.52 4.77 23.81
C ASP A 88 -0.87 3.72 24.73
N ILE A 89 -1.69 2.97 25.47
CA ILE A 89 -1.22 1.93 26.39
C ILE A 89 -0.53 0.82 25.60
N MET A 90 -1.18 0.33 24.53
CA MET A 90 -0.61 -0.72 23.69
C MET A 90 0.62 -0.22 22.93
N ASN A 91 0.52 0.98 22.36
CA ASN A 91 1.64 1.61 21.66
C ASN A 91 2.89 1.75 22.57
N ASN A 92 2.70 2.17 23.82
CA ASN A 92 3.80 2.31 24.75
C ASN A 92 4.37 0.95 25.17
N LYS A 93 3.52 -0.06 25.37
CA LYS A 93 3.94 -1.42 25.68
C LYS A 93 4.80 -2.00 24.56
N ILE A 94 4.36 -1.89 23.32
CA ILE A 94 5.11 -2.36 22.15
C ILE A 94 6.45 -1.62 22.01
N LYS A 95 6.49 -0.30 22.25
CA LYS A 95 7.75 0.46 22.26
C LYS A 95 8.73 -0.04 23.31
N GLU A 96 8.23 -0.34 24.49
CA GLU A 96 9.03 -0.89 25.59
C GLU A 96 9.58 -2.28 25.23
N ASP A 97 8.75 -3.17 24.73
CA ASP A 97 9.13 -4.54 24.37
C ASP A 97 10.15 -4.57 23.20
N LEU A 98 9.97 -3.66 22.23
CA LEU A 98 10.88 -3.55 21.08
C LEU A 98 12.10 -2.65 21.33
N HIS A 99 12.17 -1.97 22.48
CA HIS A 99 13.24 -1.03 22.84
C HIS A 99 13.40 0.11 21.82
N VAL A 100 12.29 0.62 21.27
CA VAL A 100 12.27 1.72 20.30
C VAL A 100 11.69 2.98 20.90
N SER A 101 12.24 4.13 20.55
CA SER A 101 11.76 5.44 21.03
C SER A 101 10.49 5.91 20.31
N SER A 102 10.28 5.47 19.07
CA SER A 102 9.08 5.78 18.27
C SER A 102 8.62 4.55 17.50
N LEU A 103 7.30 4.36 17.45
CA LEU A 103 6.69 3.29 16.65
C LEU A 103 6.08 3.94 15.38
N ASP A 104 6.85 3.93 14.28
CA ASP A 104 6.36 4.38 12.96
C ASP A 104 5.72 3.18 12.23
N ALA A 105 4.61 2.71 12.79
CA ALA A 105 3.86 1.58 12.26
C ALA A 105 2.35 1.80 12.44
N THR A 106 1.59 1.46 11.43
CA THR A 106 0.13 1.48 11.47
C THR A 106 -0.38 0.06 11.72
N MET A 107 -1.20 -0.08 12.76
CA MET A 107 -1.79 -1.36 13.14
C MET A 107 -3.26 -1.41 12.72
N ASN A 108 -3.67 -2.50 12.11
CA ASN A 108 -5.04 -2.73 11.70
C ASN A 108 -5.48 -4.15 12.06
N VAL A 109 -6.67 -4.27 12.62
CA VAL A 109 -7.30 -5.55 12.96
C VAL A 109 -8.55 -5.71 12.12
N SER A 110 -8.73 -6.85 11.49
CA SER A 110 -9.89 -7.14 10.66
C SER A 110 -10.33 -8.59 10.81
N LEU A 111 -11.61 -8.86 10.59
CA LEU A 111 -12.13 -10.21 10.47
C LEU A 111 -11.99 -10.66 9.01
N ILE A 112 -11.57 -11.89 8.79
CA ILE A 112 -11.62 -12.52 7.46
C ILE A 112 -13.07 -12.90 7.19
N GLU A 113 -13.62 -12.40 6.09
CA GLU A 113 -15.03 -12.58 5.74
C GLU A 113 -15.45 -14.06 5.80
N GLU A 114 -16.66 -14.29 6.31
CA GLU A 114 -17.29 -15.61 6.49
C GLU A 114 -16.53 -16.60 7.38
N THR A 115 -15.56 -16.12 8.16
CA THR A 115 -14.79 -16.94 9.08
C THR A 115 -14.80 -16.33 10.49
N ASN A 116 -14.25 -17.09 11.45
CA ASN A 116 -13.92 -16.61 12.79
C ASN A 116 -12.41 -16.30 12.93
N LEU A 117 -11.74 -16.00 11.83
CA LEU A 117 -10.32 -15.67 11.80
C LEU A 117 -10.13 -14.16 11.88
N MET A 118 -9.41 -13.72 12.90
CA MET A 118 -8.96 -12.34 13.07
C MET A 118 -7.57 -12.18 12.44
N LYS A 119 -7.45 -11.19 11.57
CA LYS A 119 -6.19 -10.81 10.95
C LYS A 119 -5.69 -9.50 11.57
N ILE A 120 -4.48 -9.53 12.09
CA ILE A 120 -3.74 -8.35 12.56
C ILE A 120 -2.69 -8.03 11.51
N SER A 121 -2.71 -6.81 11.00
CA SER A 121 -1.75 -6.32 10.00
C SER A 121 -1.02 -5.11 10.56
N VAL A 122 0.30 -5.13 10.46
CA VAL A 122 1.18 -4.04 10.85
C VAL A 122 1.95 -3.56 9.63
N THR A 123 1.76 -2.31 9.27
CA THR A 123 2.42 -1.66 8.13
C THR A 123 3.42 -0.64 8.63
N SER A 124 4.65 -0.73 8.14
CA SER A 124 5.75 0.19 8.46
C SER A 124 6.67 0.39 7.26
N LYS A 125 7.46 1.46 7.29
CA LYS A 125 8.55 1.69 6.32
C LYS A 125 9.75 0.77 6.55
N ASP A 126 9.87 0.20 7.74
CA ASP A 126 10.90 -0.78 8.09
C ASP A 126 10.31 -2.19 8.15
N PRO A 127 10.77 -3.14 7.29
CA PRO A 127 10.28 -4.51 7.28
C PRO A 127 10.57 -5.26 8.58
N ILE A 128 11.68 -4.94 9.24
CA ILE A 128 12.05 -5.58 10.52
C ILE A 128 11.12 -5.10 11.63
N LEU A 129 10.80 -3.80 11.63
CA LEU A 129 9.90 -3.22 12.61
C LEU A 129 8.48 -3.78 12.44
N SER A 130 7.95 -3.87 11.21
CA SER A 130 6.63 -4.45 10.98
C SER A 130 6.53 -5.90 11.46
N PHE A 131 7.56 -6.73 11.19
CA PHE A 131 7.61 -8.13 11.62
C PHE A 131 7.71 -8.26 13.14
N LYS A 132 8.62 -7.53 13.77
CA LYS A 132 8.79 -7.57 15.23
C LYS A 132 7.57 -7.06 15.99
N THR A 133 6.90 -6.04 15.45
CA THR A 133 5.68 -5.51 16.06
C THR A 133 4.54 -6.54 16.03
N VAL A 134 4.37 -7.28 14.92
CA VAL A 134 3.40 -8.39 14.89
C VAL A 134 3.80 -9.45 15.93
N GLY A 135 5.07 -9.80 16.04
CA GLY A 135 5.55 -10.75 17.06
C GLY A 135 5.23 -10.29 18.48
N ALA A 136 5.53 -9.04 18.83
CA ALA A 136 5.24 -8.46 20.14
C ALA A 136 3.74 -8.38 20.48
N ILE A 137 2.87 -8.33 19.48
CA ILE A 137 1.40 -8.40 19.68
C ILE A 137 0.95 -9.85 19.90
N MET A 138 1.71 -10.82 19.36
CA MET A 138 1.37 -12.23 19.39
C MET A 138 1.79 -12.95 20.70
N ASP A 139 2.75 -12.41 21.42
CA ASP A 139 3.25 -12.89 22.71
C ASP A 139 2.43 -12.31 23.89
#